data_28ac732b3f5d699b3de7c33544aaa532
#
_entry.id   28ac732b3f5d699b3de7c33544aaa532
#
_cell.length_a   1.000
_cell.length_b   1.000
_cell.length_c   1.000
_cell.angle_alpha   90.00
_cell.angle_beta   90.00
_cell.angle_gamma   90.00
#
_symmetry.space_group_name_H-M   'P 1'
#
loop_
_entity.id
_entity.type
_entity.pdbx_description
1 polymer ?
#
loop_
_entity_poly.entity_id
_entity_poly.type
_entity_poly.pdbx_seq_one_letter_code
_entity_poly.pdbx_strand_id
1 'polypeptide(L)'
;RKNSIDYQRKTNFSDSPMKPQRVYQEMVKTFGEDVTYVSTIGLSQIAGAQFLKVFKPRHWINCGQAGPLGWTVPAAIGVRAADPARKIVALSGDYDFQFMIEELAVGAQFKLPFIQILVNNSYLGLIRQAQRGFDMDYCVQLAFDNVNVPDSAGIVKGYGVDHVKVVEGLGCKAIRVEREDQLASAIAQAEAWIAEFKVPVVVEVILERVTNIAMGTEIDNINEFEPLAQSIEDAPTAVLQA
;
A
#
# COMPACT_ATOMS: atom_id res chain seq x y z
N ARG A 1 -2.76 -23.24 6.04
CA ARG A 1 -2.15 -22.59 7.22
C ARG A 1 -2.62 -21.14 7.31
N LYS A 2 -2.54 -20.38 6.21
CA LYS A 2 -2.97 -18.98 6.13
C LYS A 2 -4.46 -18.73 6.48
N ASN A 3 -5.29 -19.77 6.41
CA ASN A 3 -6.72 -19.72 6.72
C ASN A 3 -7.04 -20.26 8.13
N SER A 4 -6.07 -20.75 8.91
CA SER A 4 -6.27 -21.15 10.28
C SER A 4 -6.29 -19.94 11.20
N ILE A 5 -7.23 -19.89 12.16
CA ILE A 5 -7.33 -18.79 13.13
C ILE A 5 -6.03 -18.61 13.93
N ASP A 6 -5.31 -19.68 14.21
CA ASP A 6 -4.06 -19.65 14.96
C ASP A 6 -2.93 -18.89 14.24
N TYR A 7 -3.07 -18.68 12.92
CA TYR A 7 -2.09 -18.00 12.07
C TYR A 7 -2.64 -16.75 11.40
N GLN A 8 -3.89 -16.36 11.70
CA GLN A 8 -4.44 -15.11 11.19
C GLN A 8 -3.88 -13.95 12.00
N ARG A 9 -3.49 -12.92 11.28
CA ARG A 9 -3.09 -11.66 11.89
C ARG A 9 -4.30 -10.78 12.10
N LYS A 10 -4.27 -10.00 13.18
CA LYS A 10 -5.32 -9.02 13.43
C LYS A 10 -5.33 -7.94 12.34
N THR A 11 -6.51 -7.57 11.86
CA THR A 11 -6.67 -6.59 10.79
C THR A 11 -7.75 -5.54 11.07
N ASN A 12 -8.61 -5.77 12.07
CA ASN A 12 -9.74 -4.90 12.41
C ASN A 12 -9.34 -3.75 13.33
N PHE A 13 -8.26 -3.05 12.99
CA PHE A 13 -7.80 -1.87 13.72
C PHE A 13 -8.62 -0.63 13.34
N SER A 14 -8.87 0.24 14.32
CA SER A 14 -9.56 1.54 14.17
C SER A 14 -8.68 2.72 14.55
N ASP A 15 -7.38 2.52 14.54
CA ASP A 15 -6.39 3.54 14.91
C ASP A 15 -6.34 4.69 13.89
N SER A 16 -5.97 5.87 14.36
CA SER A 16 -5.70 7.05 13.53
C SER A 16 -4.41 7.73 14.02
N PRO A 17 -3.38 7.86 13.17
CA PRO A 17 -3.29 7.35 11.79
C PRO A 17 -3.46 5.83 11.68
N MET A 18 -3.89 5.37 10.51
CA MET A 18 -4.26 3.96 10.32
C MET A 18 -3.09 2.99 10.43
N LYS A 19 -3.39 1.79 10.91
CA LYS A 19 -2.50 0.64 10.76
C LYS A 19 -2.64 0.02 9.38
N PRO A 20 -1.53 -0.41 8.74
CA PRO A 20 -1.56 -0.95 7.37
C PRO A 20 -2.42 -2.20 7.23
N GLN A 21 -2.54 -3.02 8.27
CA GLN A 21 -3.36 -4.22 8.26
C GLN A 21 -4.83 -3.93 7.93
N ARG A 22 -5.34 -2.79 8.40
CA ARG A 22 -6.71 -2.34 8.10
C ARG A 22 -6.89 -2.05 6.61
N VAL A 23 -5.89 -1.46 5.97
CA VAL A 23 -5.91 -1.18 4.53
C VAL A 23 -6.00 -2.47 3.72
N TYR A 24 -5.17 -3.47 4.05
CA TYR A 24 -5.17 -4.76 3.35
C TYR A 24 -6.48 -5.52 3.56
N GLN A 25 -7.07 -5.45 4.75
CA GLN A 25 -8.39 -6.00 5.00
C GLN A 25 -9.44 -5.42 4.03
N GLU A 26 -9.44 -4.11 3.87
CA GLU A 26 -10.40 -3.45 2.97
C GLU A 26 -10.12 -3.79 1.50
N MET A 27 -8.85 -3.87 1.10
CA MET A 27 -8.47 -4.32 -0.24
C MET A 27 -9.01 -5.72 -0.55
N VAL A 28 -8.88 -6.67 0.38
CA VAL A 28 -9.39 -8.04 0.19
C VAL A 28 -10.91 -8.05 0.05
N LYS A 29 -11.62 -7.26 0.85
CA LYS A 29 -13.09 -7.16 0.78
C LYS A 29 -13.57 -6.59 -0.55
N THR A 30 -12.89 -5.55 -1.05
CA THR A 30 -13.39 -4.75 -2.16
C THR A 30 -12.97 -5.29 -3.52
N PHE A 31 -11.72 -5.72 -3.68
CA PHE A 31 -11.21 -6.08 -5.00
C PHE A 31 -11.59 -7.50 -5.46
N GLY A 32 -11.94 -8.38 -4.53
CA GLY A 32 -12.37 -9.75 -4.84
C GLY A 32 -11.25 -10.65 -5.34
N GLU A 33 -11.63 -11.74 -6.04
CA GLU A 33 -10.70 -12.82 -6.41
C GLU A 33 -9.98 -12.62 -7.76
N ASP A 34 -10.50 -11.75 -8.62
CA ASP A 34 -9.98 -11.55 -9.99
C ASP A 34 -9.12 -10.29 -10.12
N VAL A 35 -8.46 -9.92 -9.05
CA VAL A 35 -7.53 -8.79 -9.03
C VAL A 35 -6.10 -9.25 -9.24
N THR A 36 -5.33 -8.45 -9.98
CA THR A 36 -3.87 -8.59 -10.09
C THR A 36 -3.20 -7.51 -9.27
N TYR A 37 -2.41 -7.92 -8.30
CA TYR A 37 -1.58 -7.02 -7.51
C TYR A 37 -0.20 -6.86 -8.13
N VAL A 38 0.28 -5.62 -8.17
CA VAL A 38 1.63 -5.25 -8.61
C VAL A 38 2.33 -4.54 -7.47
N SER A 39 3.48 -5.05 -7.03
CA SER A 39 4.22 -4.47 -5.90
C SER A 39 5.69 -4.87 -5.94
N THR A 40 6.58 -4.01 -5.49
CA THR A 40 8.02 -4.25 -5.56
C THR A 40 8.68 -4.64 -4.24
N ILE A 41 8.79 -3.71 -3.30
CA ILE A 41 9.58 -3.87 -2.08
C ILE A 41 9.01 -3.07 -0.90
N GLY A 42 9.60 -3.24 0.27
CA GLY A 42 9.29 -2.53 1.49
C GLY A 42 8.24 -3.22 2.35
N LEU A 43 7.88 -2.60 3.45
CA LEU A 43 6.84 -3.13 4.34
C LEU A 43 5.51 -3.33 3.62
N SER A 44 5.18 -2.47 2.64
CA SER A 44 3.99 -2.59 1.82
C SER A 44 3.92 -3.91 1.04
N GLN A 45 5.03 -4.31 0.41
CA GLN A 45 5.12 -5.56 -0.34
C GLN A 45 5.09 -6.77 0.59
N ILE A 46 5.86 -6.73 1.69
CA ILE A 46 5.93 -7.82 2.67
C ILE A 46 4.55 -8.04 3.32
N ALA A 47 3.91 -6.98 3.76
CA ALA A 47 2.56 -7.04 4.29
C ALA A 47 1.54 -7.47 3.22
N GLY A 48 1.62 -6.92 2.02
CA GLY A 48 0.78 -7.34 0.91
C GLY A 48 0.84 -8.85 0.66
N ALA A 49 2.06 -9.42 0.66
CA ALA A 49 2.25 -10.86 0.49
C ALA A 49 1.66 -11.69 1.65
N GLN A 50 1.57 -11.12 2.85
CA GLN A 50 1.02 -11.79 4.03
C GLN A 50 -0.52 -11.68 4.12
N PHE A 51 -1.07 -10.51 3.83
CA PHE A 51 -2.48 -10.19 4.06
C PHE A 51 -3.36 -10.34 2.83
N LEU A 52 -2.87 -9.99 1.63
CA LEU A 52 -3.65 -10.09 0.41
C LEU A 52 -3.83 -11.54 -0.04
N LYS A 53 -5.00 -11.84 -0.58
CA LYS A 53 -5.32 -13.15 -1.11
C LYS A 53 -5.16 -13.13 -2.63
N VAL A 54 -4.47 -14.15 -3.16
CA VAL A 54 -4.25 -14.33 -4.59
C VAL A 54 -4.80 -15.71 -4.99
N PHE A 55 -5.79 -15.73 -5.87
CA PHE A 55 -6.53 -16.92 -6.23
C PHE A 55 -6.14 -17.50 -7.60
N LYS A 56 -5.49 -16.70 -8.44
CA LYS A 56 -5.13 -17.09 -9.81
C LYS A 56 -3.61 -17.01 -10.04
N PRO A 57 -3.02 -17.88 -10.87
CA PRO A 57 -1.64 -17.75 -11.25
C PRO A 57 -1.35 -16.40 -11.91
N ARG A 58 -0.16 -15.84 -11.65
CA ARG A 58 0.28 -14.53 -12.20
C ARG A 58 -0.60 -13.34 -11.80
N HIS A 59 -1.35 -13.43 -10.70
CA HIS A 59 -2.11 -12.33 -10.11
C HIS A 59 -1.36 -11.66 -8.94
N TRP A 60 -0.13 -12.07 -8.68
CA TRP A 60 0.85 -11.36 -7.88
C TRP A 60 2.09 -11.14 -8.74
N ILE A 61 2.35 -9.89 -9.11
CA ILE A 61 3.45 -9.50 -9.98
C ILE A 61 4.44 -8.69 -9.15
N ASN A 62 5.67 -9.19 -9.11
CA ASN A 62 6.75 -8.64 -8.30
C ASN A 62 8.06 -8.72 -9.08
N CYS A 63 8.99 -7.80 -8.82
CA CYS A 63 10.27 -7.71 -9.52
C CYS A 63 11.32 -8.74 -9.06
N GLY A 64 10.98 -9.68 -8.21
CA GLY A 64 11.91 -10.69 -7.69
C GLY A 64 12.80 -10.14 -6.57
N GLN A 65 14.02 -10.65 -6.46
CA GLN A 65 14.92 -10.37 -5.32
C GLN A 65 15.49 -8.96 -5.29
N ALA A 66 15.71 -8.34 -6.43
CA ALA A 66 16.37 -7.03 -6.48
C ALA A 66 15.55 -5.92 -5.82
N GLY A 67 14.23 -5.99 -5.93
CA GLY A 67 13.30 -5.09 -5.25
C GLY A 67 13.62 -3.59 -5.44
N PRO A 68 13.83 -3.08 -6.66
CA PRO A 68 14.16 -1.68 -6.83
C PRO A 68 12.97 -0.77 -6.50
N LEU A 69 13.23 0.34 -5.82
CA LEU A 69 12.24 1.41 -5.68
C LEU A 69 11.92 2.02 -7.05
N GLY A 70 10.67 2.46 -7.24
CA GLY A 70 10.19 3.03 -8.50
C GLY A 70 9.65 2.02 -9.51
N TRP A 71 9.73 0.73 -9.23
CA TRP A 71 9.29 -0.29 -10.19
C TRP A 71 7.77 -0.45 -10.29
N THR A 72 7.03 -0.20 -9.22
CA THR A 72 5.60 -0.54 -9.13
C THR A 72 4.74 0.19 -10.17
N VAL A 73 4.92 1.49 -10.33
CA VAL A 73 4.11 2.30 -11.27
C VAL A 73 4.35 1.90 -12.73
N PRO A 74 5.59 1.88 -13.26
CA PRO A 74 5.84 1.45 -14.64
C PRO A 74 5.44 0.00 -14.90
N ALA A 75 5.59 -0.88 -13.91
CA ALA A 75 5.13 -2.26 -14.07
C ALA A 75 3.60 -2.36 -14.18
N ALA A 76 2.84 -1.60 -13.40
CA ALA A 76 1.39 -1.54 -13.51
C ALA A 76 0.93 -1.03 -14.89
N ILE A 77 1.62 -0.02 -15.43
CA ILE A 77 1.43 0.46 -16.80
C ILE A 77 1.69 -0.65 -17.81
N GLY A 78 2.80 -1.38 -17.65
CA GLY A 78 3.15 -2.50 -18.53
C GLY A 78 2.12 -3.62 -18.49
N VAL A 79 1.63 -3.99 -17.31
CA VAL A 79 0.57 -5.00 -17.16
C VAL A 79 -0.73 -4.53 -17.83
N ARG A 80 -1.09 -3.26 -17.67
CA ARG A 80 -2.28 -2.69 -18.32
C ARG A 80 -2.15 -2.69 -19.84
N ALA A 81 -0.99 -2.34 -20.36
CA ALA A 81 -0.73 -2.33 -21.79
C ALA A 81 -0.78 -3.74 -22.39
N ALA A 82 -0.27 -4.74 -21.66
CA ALA A 82 -0.27 -6.13 -22.09
C ALA A 82 -1.64 -6.81 -22.00
N ASP A 83 -2.47 -6.42 -21.03
CA ASP A 83 -3.80 -7.02 -20.81
C ASP A 83 -4.79 -5.92 -20.41
N PRO A 84 -5.46 -5.30 -21.40
CA PRO A 84 -6.40 -4.21 -21.17
C PRO A 84 -7.65 -4.59 -20.36
N ALA A 85 -7.98 -5.86 -20.24
CA ALA A 85 -9.16 -6.32 -19.50
C ALA A 85 -8.86 -6.59 -18.01
N ARG A 86 -7.58 -6.71 -17.64
CA ARG A 86 -7.18 -7.13 -16.32
C ARG A 86 -7.48 -6.06 -15.24
N LYS A 87 -8.06 -6.47 -14.12
CA LYS A 87 -8.20 -5.60 -12.95
C LYS A 87 -6.84 -5.50 -12.24
N ILE A 88 -6.27 -4.30 -12.20
CA ILE A 88 -4.92 -4.06 -11.67
C ILE A 88 -5.00 -3.14 -10.47
N VAL A 89 -4.38 -3.59 -9.38
CA VAL A 89 -4.15 -2.81 -8.17
C VAL A 89 -2.64 -2.80 -7.89
N ALA A 90 -2.02 -1.66 -8.07
CA ALA A 90 -0.64 -1.42 -7.67
C ALA A 90 -0.60 -1.06 -6.17
N LEU A 91 0.38 -1.61 -5.45
CA LEU A 91 0.57 -1.40 -4.02
C LEU A 91 2.00 -0.99 -3.75
N SER A 92 2.20 0.19 -3.19
CA SER A 92 3.54 0.67 -2.84
C SER A 92 3.53 1.56 -1.59
N GLY A 93 4.69 1.66 -0.95
CA GLY A 93 4.99 2.73 -0.01
C GLY A 93 5.31 4.04 -0.75
N ASP A 94 5.44 5.11 0.02
CA ASP A 94 5.71 6.47 -0.47
C ASP A 94 7.05 6.60 -1.21
N TYR A 95 8.12 6.01 -0.70
CA TYR A 95 9.42 6.06 -1.36
C TYR A 95 9.44 5.32 -2.71
N ASP A 96 8.83 4.13 -2.79
CA ASP A 96 8.72 3.42 -4.07
C ASP A 96 7.91 4.25 -5.09
N PHE A 97 6.80 4.82 -4.64
CA PHE A 97 5.92 5.62 -5.47
C PHE A 97 6.60 6.89 -6.00
N GLN A 98 7.37 7.58 -5.15
CA GLN A 98 8.01 8.84 -5.51
C GLN A 98 9.14 8.68 -6.55
N PHE A 99 9.83 7.54 -6.56
CA PHE A 99 10.98 7.32 -7.45
C PHE A 99 10.63 7.37 -8.95
N MET A 100 9.41 7.03 -9.33
CA MET A 100 8.95 7.03 -10.73
C MET A 100 7.52 7.58 -10.82
N ILE A 101 7.20 8.56 -10.01
CA ILE A 101 5.86 9.16 -9.96
C ILE A 101 5.47 9.82 -11.29
N GLU A 102 6.45 10.33 -12.03
CA GLU A 102 6.26 10.97 -13.35
C GLU A 102 5.70 10.01 -14.40
N GLU A 103 5.93 8.71 -14.26
CA GLU A 103 5.38 7.70 -15.17
C GLU A 103 3.83 7.66 -15.16
N LEU A 104 3.21 8.20 -14.13
CA LEU A 104 1.75 8.39 -14.13
C LEU A 104 1.27 9.24 -15.31
N ALA A 105 2.06 10.21 -15.77
CA ALA A 105 1.73 11.01 -16.95
C ALA A 105 1.64 10.14 -18.21
N VAL A 106 2.48 9.13 -18.34
CA VAL A 106 2.41 8.12 -19.43
C VAL A 106 1.10 7.34 -19.32
N GLY A 107 0.74 6.90 -18.11
CA GLY A 107 -0.53 6.22 -17.85
C GLY A 107 -1.75 7.08 -18.23
N ALA A 108 -1.71 8.38 -17.92
CA ALA A 108 -2.76 9.32 -18.30
C ALA A 108 -2.83 9.56 -19.81
N GLN A 109 -1.68 9.81 -20.45
CA GLN A 109 -1.58 10.08 -21.88
C GLN A 109 -2.10 8.92 -22.73
N PHE A 110 -1.73 7.70 -22.40
CA PHE A 110 -2.09 6.50 -23.17
C PHE A 110 -3.35 5.80 -22.68
N LYS A 111 -4.06 6.38 -21.70
CA LYS A 111 -5.28 5.82 -21.12
C LYS A 111 -5.06 4.40 -20.60
N LEU A 112 -4.07 4.25 -19.74
CA LEU A 112 -3.68 2.98 -19.12
C LEU A 112 -4.11 2.98 -17.63
N PRO A 113 -5.42 2.82 -17.34
CA PRO A 113 -5.94 2.96 -15.99
C PRO A 113 -5.58 1.78 -15.09
N PHE A 114 -5.23 2.07 -13.86
CA PHE A 114 -5.10 1.14 -12.74
C PHE A 114 -5.35 1.88 -11.43
N ILE A 115 -5.65 1.14 -10.36
CA ILE A 115 -5.72 1.72 -9.02
C ILE A 115 -4.34 1.57 -8.37
N GLN A 116 -3.79 2.66 -7.87
CA GLN A 116 -2.62 2.66 -7.01
C GLN A 116 -3.08 2.86 -5.56
N ILE A 117 -2.86 1.86 -4.72
CA ILE A 117 -2.94 2.02 -3.28
C ILE A 117 -1.57 2.44 -2.80
N LEU A 118 -1.47 3.69 -2.39
CA LEU A 118 -0.26 4.29 -1.84
C LEU A 118 -0.36 4.31 -0.33
N VAL A 119 0.35 3.39 0.34
CA VAL A 119 0.43 3.36 1.79
C VAL A 119 1.56 4.28 2.25
N ASN A 120 1.18 5.46 2.73
CA ASN A 120 2.10 6.54 3.05
C ASN A 120 2.31 6.66 4.56
N ASN A 121 3.49 6.28 5.03
CA ASN A 121 3.94 6.55 6.40
C ASN A 121 5.04 7.63 6.45
N SER A 122 5.47 8.16 5.32
CA SER A 122 6.55 9.15 5.18
C SER A 122 7.83 8.74 5.94
N TYR A 123 8.16 7.44 5.87
CA TYR A 123 9.21 6.87 6.69
C TYR A 123 9.80 5.60 6.08
N LEU A 124 11.11 5.43 6.14
CA LEU A 124 11.79 4.19 5.72
C LEU A 124 11.64 3.07 6.77
N GLY A 125 10.41 2.58 6.95
CA GLY A 125 10.04 1.66 8.01
C GLY A 125 10.79 0.33 7.98
N LEU A 126 11.01 -0.26 6.81
CA LEU A 126 11.76 -1.50 6.67
C LEU A 126 13.22 -1.34 7.11
N ILE A 127 13.85 -0.21 6.76
CA ILE A 127 15.23 0.08 7.19
C ILE A 127 15.27 0.21 8.71
N ARG A 128 14.32 0.93 9.31
CA ARG A 128 14.23 1.06 10.76
C ARG A 128 14.03 -0.29 11.46
N GLN A 129 13.16 -1.12 10.94
CA GLN A 129 12.91 -2.45 11.47
C GLN A 129 14.18 -3.33 11.42
N ALA A 130 14.91 -3.28 10.30
CA ALA A 130 16.18 -3.99 10.17
C ALA A 130 17.24 -3.47 11.15
N GLN A 131 17.40 -2.16 11.30
CA GLN A 131 18.31 -1.57 12.28
C GLN A 131 18.01 -2.07 13.70
N ARG A 132 16.77 -2.05 14.12
CA ARG A 132 16.38 -2.57 15.45
C ARG A 132 16.64 -4.06 15.59
N GLY A 133 16.42 -4.84 14.55
CA GLY A 133 16.70 -6.28 14.55
C GLY A 133 18.18 -6.63 14.69
N PHE A 134 19.06 -5.71 14.35
CA PHE A 134 20.52 -5.86 14.50
C PHE A 134 21.10 -5.03 15.66
N ASP A 135 20.25 -4.60 16.61
CA ASP A 135 20.65 -3.78 17.78
C ASP A 135 21.45 -2.52 17.41
N MET A 136 21.10 -1.89 16.29
CA MET A 136 21.75 -0.67 15.83
C MET A 136 21.16 0.56 16.53
N ASP A 137 21.97 1.25 17.32
CA ASP A 137 21.54 2.41 18.09
C ASP A 137 21.37 3.68 17.27
N TYR A 138 22.14 3.82 16.21
CA TYR A 138 22.05 5.00 15.35
C TYR A 138 21.06 4.79 14.24
N CYS A 139 20.37 5.85 13.88
CA CYS A 139 19.48 5.89 12.71
C CYS A 139 19.92 7.03 11.81
N VAL A 140 20.03 6.75 10.52
CA VAL A 140 20.06 7.81 9.53
C VAL A 140 18.68 8.48 9.49
N GLN A 141 18.59 9.66 8.87
CA GLN A 141 17.30 10.31 8.66
C GLN A 141 16.37 9.37 7.83
N LEU A 142 15.36 8.86 8.47
CA LEU A 142 14.41 7.91 7.88
C LEU A 142 13.07 8.54 7.56
N ALA A 143 12.74 9.65 8.24
CA ALA A 143 11.52 10.39 8.00
C ALA A 143 11.69 11.38 6.85
N PHE A 144 10.64 11.57 6.08
CA PHE A 144 10.58 12.59 5.06
C PHE A 144 9.60 13.70 5.49
N ASP A 145 10.16 14.72 6.14
CA ASP A 145 9.43 15.90 6.59
C ASP A 145 9.82 17.09 5.71
N ASN A 146 8.89 17.63 4.95
CA ASN A 146 9.13 18.82 4.18
C ASN A 146 8.67 20.07 4.96
N VAL A 147 9.59 20.68 5.67
CA VAL A 147 9.34 21.88 6.47
C VAL A 147 8.96 23.13 5.65
N ASN A 148 9.19 23.08 4.35
CA ASN A 148 8.88 24.20 3.45
C ASN A 148 7.47 24.09 2.83
N VAL A 149 6.75 23.01 3.07
CA VAL A 149 5.36 22.91 2.64
C VAL A 149 4.49 23.75 3.59
N PRO A 150 3.73 24.73 3.08
CA PRO A 150 2.85 25.55 3.92
C PRO A 150 1.80 24.70 4.63
N ASP A 151 1.45 25.06 5.87
CA ASP A 151 0.37 24.39 6.62
C ASP A 151 -0.98 24.40 5.87
N SER A 152 -1.16 25.38 4.97
CA SER A 152 -2.35 25.51 4.12
C SER A 152 -2.36 24.56 2.91
N ALA A 153 -1.32 23.76 2.71
CA ALA A 153 -1.22 22.86 1.54
C ALA A 153 -2.16 21.65 1.59
N GLY A 154 -2.87 21.44 2.70
CA GLY A 154 -3.83 20.33 2.84
C GLY A 154 -3.18 18.97 3.01
N ILE A 155 -1.89 18.91 3.32
CA ILE A 155 -1.19 17.69 3.68
C ILE A 155 -1.29 17.43 5.19
N VAL A 156 -1.19 16.17 5.57
CA VAL A 156 -1.10 15.79 6.97
C VAL A 156 0.23 16.26 7.54
N LYS A 157 0.21 16.92 8.68
CA LYS A 157 1.41 17.44 9.32
C LYS A 157 2.47 16.34 9.51
N GLY A 158 3.67 16.62 9.05
CA GLY A 158 4.79 15.70 9.14
C GLY A 158 4.90 14.71 7.98
N TYR A 159 4.00 14.72 7.00
CA TYR A 159 4.08 13.92 5.78
C TYR A 159 4.49 14.82 4.63
N GLY A 160 5.73 14.66 4.17
CA GLY A 160 6.48 15.68 3.43
C GLY A 160 6.06 15.96 2.00
N VAL A 161 5.23 15.14 1.35
CA VAL A 161 4.82 15.32 -0.04
C VAL A 161 3.30 15.37 -0.16
N ASP A 162 2.80 16.36 -0.87
CA ASP A 162 1.39 16.39 -1.29
C ASP A 162 1.21 15.56 -2.56
N HIS A 163 1.15 14.24 -2.39
CA HIS A 163 1.02 13.30 -3.50
C HIS A 163 -0.25 13.54 -4.32
N VAL A 164 -1.35 13.95 -3.67
CA VAL A 164 -2.60 14.22 -4.38
C VAL A 164 -2.40 15.31 -5.42
N LYS A 165 -1.80 16.44 -5.04
CA LYS A 165 -1.54 17.53 -6.01
C LYS A 165 -0.55 17.13 -7.08
N VAL A 166 0.49 16.37 -6.75
CA VAL A 166 1.46 15.90 -7.75
C VAL A 166 0.76 15.00 -8.77
N VAL A 167 -0.02 14.03 -8.31
CA VAL A 167 -0.77 13.09 -9.15
C VAL A 167 -1.77 13.81 -10.06
N GLU A 168 -2.50 14.78 -9.52
CA GLU A 168 -3.43 15.60 -10.32
C GLU A 168 -2.69 16.44 -11.36
N GLY A 169 -1.53 17.01 -11.01
CA GLY A 169 -0.66 17.74 -11.92
C GLY A 169 -0.13 16.89 -13.08
N LEU A 170 -0.03 15.57 -12.90
CA LEU A 170 0.35 14.61 -13.94
C LEU A 170 -0.84 14.12 -14.79
N GLY A 171 -2.04 14.68 -14.60
CA GLY A 171 -3.24 14.34 -15.37
C GLY A 171 -4.00 13.10 -14.87
N CYS A 172 -3.67 12.62 -13.71
CA CYS A 172 -4.32 11.49 -13.04
C CYS A 172 -5.36 11.96 -12.01
N LYS A 173 -5.97 11.04 -11.28
CA LYS A 173 -6.89 11.33 -10.18
C LYS A 173 -6.32 10.82 -8.88
N ALA A 174 -6.59 11.51 -7.78
CA ALA A 174 -6.13 11.08 -6.47
C ALA A 174 -7.14 11.36 -5.37
N ILE A 175 -7.12 10.52 -4.33
CA ILE A 175 -7.92 10.66 -3.11
C ILE A 175 -6.99 10.43 -1.94
N ARG A 176 -7.02 11.31 -0.92
CA ARG A 176 -6.35 11.09 0.36
C ARG A 176 -7.32 10.51 1.37
N VAL A 177 -6.87 9.49 2.08
CA VAL A 177 -7.60 8.78 3.12
C VAL A 177 -6.80 8.87 4.43
N GLU A 178 -7.39 9.49 5.44
CA GLU A 178 -6.74 9.70 6.74
C GLU A 178 -7.36 8.84 7.85
N ARG A 179 -8.57 8.32 7.62
CA ARG A 179 -9.31 7.50 8.57
C ARG A 179 -9.90 6.26 7.90
N GLU A 180 -10.07 5.22 8.70
CA GLU A 180 -10.56 3.93 8.23
C GLU A 180 -11.96 3.97 7.58
N ASP A 181 -12.84 4.82 8.10
CA ASP A 181 -14.20 4.98 7.60
C ASP A 181 -14.28 5.54 6.18
N GLN A 182 -13.21 6.14 5.69
CA GLN A 182 -13.08 6.69 4.35
C GLN A 182 -12.61 5.66 3.31
N LEU A 183 -12.00 4.55 3.72
CA LEU A 183 -11.32 3.60 2.82
C LEU A 183 -12.28 3.02 1.77
N ALA A 184 -13.39 2.44 2.20
CA ALA A 184 -14.34 1.79 1.29
C ALA A 184 -14.89 2.75 0.24
N SER A 185 -15.27 3.95 0.67
CA SER A 185 -15.78 4.99 -0.24
C SER A 185 -14.72 5.51 -1.20
N ALA A 186 -13.48 5.66 -0.74
CA ALA A 186 -12.36 6.09 -1.58
C ALA A 186 -12.02 5.07 -2.66
N ILE A 187 -12.02 3.77 -2.32
CA ILE A 187 -11.78 2.70 -3.30
C ILE A 187 -12.93 2.64 -4.32
N ALA A 188 -14.18 2.74 -3.87
CA ALA A 188 -15.34 2.77 -4.77
C ALA A 188 -15.28 3.98 -5.72
N GLN A 189 -14.88 5.14 -5.21
CA GLN A 189 -14.70 6.35 -6.03
C GLN A 189 -13.54 6.16 -7.03
N ALA A 190 -12.45 5.50 -6.64
CA ALA A 190 -11.35 5.21 -7.55
C ALA A 190 -11.80 4.29 -8.70
N GLU A 191 -12.61 3.26 -8.42
CA GLU A 191 -13.18 2.40 -9.46
C GLU A 191 -14.11 3.19 -10.43
N ALA A 192 -14.93 4.09 -9.90
CA ALA A 192 -15.78 4.96 -10.71
C ALA A 192 -14.92 5.88 -11.60
N TRP A 193 -13.90 6.51 -11.08
CA TRP A 193 -13.01 7.38 -11.85
C TRP A 193 -12.19 6.65 -12.91
N ILE A 194 -11.76 5.43 -12.65
CA ILE A 194 -11.15 4.58 -13.68
C ILE A 194 -12.12 4.36 -14.86
N ALA A 195 -13.38 4.08 -14.56
CA ALA A 195 -14.39 3.86 -15.58
C ALA A 195 -14.68 5.15 -16.40
N GLU A 196 -14.70 6.29 -15.73
CA GLU A 196 -15.03 7.59 -16.33
C GLU A 196 -13.85 8.19 -17.10
N PHE A 197 -12.70 8.38 -16.43
CA PHE A 197 -11.58 9.15 -16.97
C PHE A 197 -10.55 8.31 -17.74
N LYS A 198 -10.51 6.99 -17.52
CA LYS A 198 -9.55 6.07 -18.14
C LYS A 198 -8.07 6.43 -17.85
N VAL A 199 -7.79 6.94 -16.67
CA VAL A 199 -6.45 7.30 -16.20
C VAL A 199 -6.11 6.53 -14.91
N PRO A 200 -4.84 6.44 -14.53
CA PRO A 200 -4.46 5.95 -13.20
C PRO A 200 -5.16 6.74 -12.09
N VAL A 201 -5.57 6.05 -11.04
CA VAL A 201 -6.18 6.66 -9.85
C VAL A 201 -5.40 6.23 -8.62
N VAL A 202 -4.92 7.21 -7.85
CA VAL A 202 -4.16 6.98 -6.63
C VAL A 202 -5.05 7.16 -5.40
N VAL A 203 -5.12 6.15 -4.56
CA VAL A 203 -5.70 6.24 -3.22
C VAL A 203 -4.54 6.29 -2.24
N GLU A 204 -4.20 7.49 -1.79
CA GLU A 204 -3.18 7.72 -0.77
C GLU A 204 -3.78 7.47 0.61
N VAL A 205 -3.23 6.52 1.32
CA VAL A 205 -3.66 6.16 2.67
C VAL A 205 -2.59 6.56 3.67
N ILE A 206 -2.94 7.45 4.59
CA ILE A 206 -2.03 7.92 5.64
C ILE A 206 -1.95 6.86 6.74
N LEU A 207 -0.74 6.36 6.97
CA LEU A 207 -0.46 5.34 7.97
C LEU A 207 0.30 5.91 9.16
N GLU A 208 0.29 5.20 10.27
CA GLU A 208 1.24 5.45 11.36
C GLU A 208 2.67 5.36 10.84
N ARG A 209 3.57 6.22 11.36
CA ARG A 209 4.94 6.31 10.84
C ARG A 209 5.77 5.07 11.09
N VAL A 210 5.70 4.53 12.30
CA VAL A 210 6.50 3.38 12.68
C VAL A 210 5.60 2.16 12.75
N THR A 211 5.67 1.36 11.72
CA THR A 211 4.93 0.12 11.59
C THR A 211 5.90 -1.04 11.57
N ASN A 212 5.62 -2.07 12.35
CA ASN A 212 6.36 -3.31 12.33
C ASN A 212 5.52 -4.40 11.68
N ILE A 213 6.12 -5.10 10.72
CA ILE A 213 5.53 -6.23 10.02
C ILE A 213 6.45 -7.44 10.25
N ALA A 214 5.92 -8.53 10.75
CA ALA A 214 6.70 -9.75 10.93
C ALA A 214 7.23 -10.26 9.58
N MET A 215 8.55 -10.47 9.50
CA MET A 215 9.22 -10.84 8.25
C MET A 215 9.67 -12.30 8.18
N GLY A 216 9.50 -13.07 9.23
CA GLY A 216 9.89 -14.47 9.33
C GLY A 216 10.45 -14.84 10.70
N THR A 217 10.85 -16.10 10.88
CA THR A 217 11.13 -16.68 12.20
C THR A 217 12.35 -16.09 12.91
N GLU A 218 13.36 -15.63 12.19
CA GLU A 218 14.59 -15.11 12.81
C GLU A 218 14.50 -13.60 13.09
N ILE A 219 13.80 -12.88 12.25
CA ILE A 219 13.55 -11.43 12.42
C ILE A 219 12.34 -11.21 13.33
N ASP A 220 11.55 -12.23 13.55
CA ASP A 220 10.39 -12.25 14.45
C ASP A 220 10.78 -12.13 15.94
N ASN A 221 12.05 -12.16 16.28
CA ASN A 221 12.55 -11.85 17.64
C ASN A 221 12.58 -10.34 17.96
N ILE A 222 12.19 -9.50 17.03
CA ILE A 222 11.98 -8.06 17.26
C ILE A 222 10.71 -7.89 18.08
N ASN A 223 10.79 -7.24 19.23
CA ASN A 223 9.75 -7.15 20.26
C ASN A 223 8.49 -6.32 19.90
N GLU A 224 8.21 -6.07 18.65
CA GLU A 224 7.06 -5.28 18.21
C GLU A 224 6.36 -5.97 17.06
N PHE A 225 5.68 -7.07 17.39
CA PHE A 225 4.94 -7.85 16.40
C PHE A 225 3.51 -7.40 16.27
N GLU A 226 2.99 -7.67 15.08
CA GLU A 226 1.56 -7.67 14.88
C GLU A 226 0.92 -8.71 15.77
N PRO A 227 -0.10 -8.36 16.55
CA PRO A 227 -0.84 -9.35 17.30
C PRO A 227 -1.54 -10.34 16.36
N LEU A 228 -1.46 -11.62 16.68
CA LEU A 228 -2.28 -12.62 16.04
C LEU A 228 -3.75 -12.43 16.45
N ALA A 229 -4.67 -12.82 15.57
CA ALA A 229 -6.07 -12.86 15.93
C ALA A 229 -6.31 -13.90 17.03
N GLN A 230 -6.92 -13.49 18.13
CA GLN A 230 -7.19 -14.36 19.28
C GLN A 230 -8.62 -14.93 19.25
N SER A 231 -9.47 -14.38 18.39
CA SER A 231 -10.85 -14.79 18.23
C SER A 231 -11.28 -14.67 16.76
N ILE A 232 -12.44 -15.24 16.44
CA ILE A 232 -13.06 -15.11 15.13
C ILE A 232 -13.34 -13.64 14.80
N GLU A 233 -13.66 -12.82 15.79
CA GLU A 233 -13.94 -11.39 15.62
C GLU A 233 -12.67 -10.61 15.22
N ASP A 234 -11.51 -11.07 15.65
CA ASP A 234 -10.23 -10.48 15.28
C ASP A 234 -9.72 -10.95 13.91
N ALA A 235 -10.27 -12.03 13.38
CA ALA A 235 -9.84 -12.59 12.09
C ALA A 235 -10.30 -11.72 10.91
N PRO A 236 -9.56 -11.74 9.78
CA PRO A 236 -10.01 -11.08 8.57
C PRO A 236 -11.38 -11.61 8.10
N THR A 237 -12.28 -10.72 7.77
CA THR A 237 -13.67 -11.07 7.37
C THR A 237 -13.72 -12.09 6.21
N ALA A 238 -12.74 -12.07 5.32
CA ALA A 238 -12.66 -13.02 4.21
C ALA A 238 -12.37 -14.48 4.65
N VAL A 239 -11.98 -14.71 5.91
CA VAL A 239 -11.76 -16.07 6.46
C VAL A 239 -13.07 -16.64 6.99
N LEU A 240 -14.00 -15.78 7.41
CA LEU A 240 -15.28 -16.19 8.01
C LEU A 240 -16.32 -16.67 6.98
N GLN A 241 -16.02 -16.51 5.68
CA GLN A 241 -16.93 -16.90 4.58
C GLN A 241 -16.47 -18.17 3.83
N ALA A 242 -15.39 -18.81 4.27
CA ALA A 242 -14.87 -20.07 3.75
C ALA A 242 -15.18 -21.23 4.69
#